data_6018bb87861b340ccd79e2cb4c5a46d2
#
_entry.id   6018bb87861b340ccd79e2cb4c5a46d2
#
_cell.length_a   1.000
_cell.length_b   1.000
_cell.length_c   1.000
_cell.angle_alpha   90.00
_cell.angle_beta   90.00
_cell.angle_gamma   90.00
#
_symmetry.space_group_name_H-M   'P 1'
#
loop_
_entity.id
_entity.type
_entity.pdbx_description
1 polymer ?
#
loop_
_entity_poly.entity_id
_entity_poly.type
_entity_poly.pdbx_seq_one_letter_code
_entity_poly.pdbx_strand_id
1 'polypeptide(L)'
;MKHIFIINPAAGKKDSRQRVYTMAEALKKNHNLDVECMLTKSRGHATALTRAIAETGDYVRFYACGGDGTVNEIANGIAGFPNAAMTCIPIGTGNDFLKNFGKDAEPLFLDAENLWNGDVTPLDLIDCNGKYCLTIACTGIDARIAESVHEFGASPMLSGRGSYLASVAVNFLFHKIGRRWRVTLDDEVIEDT
;
A
#
# COMPACT_ATOMS: atom_id res chain seq x y z
N MET A 1 -5.07 -10.12 -21.25
CA MET A 1 -4.97 -9.54 -19.88
C MET A 1 -4.42 -8.14 -20.01
N LYS A 2 -5.08 -7.15 -19.40
CA LYS A 2 -4.59 -5.77 -19.29
C LYS A 2 -3.55 -5.63 -18.20
N HIS A 3 -2.57 -4.77 -18.40
CA HIS A 3 -1.55 -4.40 -17.42
C HIS A 3 -1.67 -2.91 -17.11
N ILE A 4 -2.06 -2.55 -15.88
CA ILE A 4 -2.37 -1.17 -15.52
C ILE A 4 -1.49 -0.68 -14.39
N PHE A 5 -0.69 0.34 -14.66
CA PHE A 5 0.17 1.00 -13.69
C PHE A 5 -0.61 2.13 -13.01
N ILE A 6 -0.94 1.95 -11.74
CA ILE A 6 -1.58 2.97 -10.90
C ILE A 6 -0.49 3.76 -10.20
N ILE A 7 -0.27 4.98 -10.63
CA ILE A 7 0.87 5.80 -10.21
C ILE A 7 0.41 6.85 -9.21
N ASN A 8 0.99 6.83 -8.02
CA ASN A 8 0.81 7.90 -7.04
C ASN A 8 1.93 8.94 -7.20
N PRO A 9 1.62 10.13 -7.76
CA PRO A 9 2.64 11.16 -8.01
C PRO A 9 3.22 11.78 -6.74
N ALA A 10 2.56 11.61 -5.60
CA ALA A 10 3.03 12.11 -4.31
C ALA A 10 3.89 11.09 -3.55
N ALA A 11 4.10 9.88 -4.07
CA ALA A 11 4.88 8.86 -3.40
C ALA A 11 6.39 9.10 -3.56
N GLY A 12 7.12 8.85 -2.46
CA GLY A 12 8.58 8.95 -2.44
C GLY A 12 9.11 10.38 -2.36
N LYS A 13 10.44 10.51 -2.41
CA LYS A 13 11.15 11.79 -2.30
C LYS A 13 11.45 12.47 -3.64
N LYS A 14 11.37 11.71 -4.74
CA LYS A 14 11.65 12.17 -6.10
C LYS A 14 10.50 11.79 -7.00
N ASP A 15 10.25 12.59 -8.02
CA ASP A 15 9.27 12.25 -9.05
C ASP A 15 9.70 10.98 -9.79
N SER A 16 9.01 9.89 -9.53
CA SER A 16 9.28 8.58 -10.12
C SER A 16 8.41 8.28 -11.35
N ARG A 17 7.55 9.22 -11.76
CA ARG A 17 6.61 9.01 -12.88
C ARG A 17 7.32 8.61 -14.16
N GLN A 18 8.39 9.36 -14.52
CA GLN A 18 9.12 9.07 -15.77
C GLN A 18 9.71 7.65 -15.78
N ARG A 19 10.22 7.19 -14.64
CA ARG A 19 10.74 5.83 -14.50
C ARG A 19 9.62 4.80 -14.71
N VAL A 20 8.45 5.00 -14.12
CA VAL A 20 7.31 4.08 -14.27
C VAL A 20 6.81 4.06 -15.73
N TYR A 21 6.70 5.22 -16.37
CA TYR A 21 6.34 5.28 -17.79
C TYR A 21 7.34 4.52 -18.68
N THR A 22 8.64 4.66 -18.41
CA THR A 22 9.67 3.93 -19.15
C THR A 22 9.52 2.41 -18.99
N MET A 23 9.24 1.92 -17.78
CA MET A 23 8.97 0.50 -17.54
C MET A 23 7.70 0.02 -18.28
N ALA A 24 6.63 0.80 -18.23
CA ALA A 24 5.37 0.46 -18.90
C ALA A 24 5.54 0.38 -20.42
N GLU A 25 6.24 1.33 -21.01
CA GLU A 25 6.56 1.34 -22.44
C GLU A 25 7.50 0.18 -22.84
N ALA A 26 8.45 -0.19 -21.99
CA ALA A 26 9.30 -1.35 -22.21
C ALA A 26 8.48 -2.64 -22.29
N LEU A 27 7.59 -2.88 -21.32
CA LEU A 27 6.70 -4.04 -21.34
C LEU A 27 5.81 -4.08 -22.60
N LYS A 28 5.22 -2.95 -22.95
CA LYS A 28 4.38 -2.83 -24.15
C LYS A 28 5.16 -3.21 -25.41
N LYS A 29 6.38 -2.71 -25.53
CA LYS A 29 7.22 -2.93 -26.71
C LYS A 29 7.80 -4.34 -26.77
N ASN A 30 8.33 -4.83 -25.65
CA ASN A 30 9.09 -6.09 -25.60
C ASN A 30 8.19 -7.31 -25.67
N HIS A 31 6.97 -7.21 -25.11
CA HIS A 31 6.05 -8.36 -24.96
C HIS A 31 4.72 -8.16 -25.69
N ASN A 32 4.55 -7.06 -26.43
CA ASN A 32 3.29 -6.72 -27.11
C ASN A 32 2.06 -6.78 -26.20
N LEU A 33 2.21 -6.26 -24.97
CA LEU A 33 1.16 -6.25 -23.95
C LEU A 33 0.26 -5.02 -24.08
N ASP A 34 -1.01 -5.18 -23.66
CA ASP A 34 -1.94 -4.06 -23.45
C ASP A 34 -1.62 -3.38 -22.12
N VAL A 35 -0.87 -2.28 -22.19
CA VAL A 35 -0.35 -1.56 -21.01
C VAL A 35 -0.91 -0.15 -20.96
N GLU A 36 -1.42 0.24 -19.79
CA GLU A 36 -1.94 1.57 -19.51
C GLU A 36 -1.36 2.14 -18.21
N CYS A 37 -1.17 3.47 -18.15
CA CYS A 37 -0.71 4.18 -16.95
C CYS A 37 -1.77 5.18 -16.51
N MET A 38 -2.14 5.12 -15.22
CA MET A 38 -3.13 6.01 -14.60
C MET A 38 -2.56 6.71 -13.37
N LEU A 39 -2.73 8.03 -13.30
CA LEU A 39 -2.30 8.81 -12.14
C LEU A 39 -3.42 8.90 -11.10
N THR A 40 -3.08 8.70 -9.83
CA THR A 40 -4.00 9.01 -8.74
C THR A 40 -4.05 10.52 -8.50
N LYS A 41 -5.21 11.01 -8.05
CA LYS A 41 -5.46 12.45 -7.82
C LYS A 41 -5.57 12.79 -6.34
N SER A 42 -5.98 11.82 -5.51
CA SER A 42 -6.24 12.00 -4.09
C SER A 42 -6.26 10.66 -3.37
N ARG A 43 -6.31 10.68 -2.06
CA ARG A 43 -6.56 9.50 -1.22
C ARG A 43 -7.88 8.84 -1.61
N GLY A 44 -7.89 7.51 -1.72
CA GLY A 44 -9.03 6.71 -2.15
C GLY A 44 -9.22 6.62 -3.66
N HIS A 45 -8.48 7.41 -4.47
CA HIS A 45 -8.65 7.39 -5.91
C HIS A 45 -8.17 6.09 -6.55
N ALA A 46 -7.09 5.48 -6.02
CA ALA A 46 -6.62 4.18 -6.52
C ALA A 46 -7.67 3.09 -6.28
N THR A 47 -8.35 3.09 -5.11
CA THR A 47 -9.45 2.16 -4.82
C THR A 47 -10.60 2.31 -5.82
N ALA A 48 -11.02 3.55 -6.09
CA ALA A 48 -12.12 3.80 -7.03
C ALA A 48 -11.77 3.38 -8.46
N LEU A 49 -10.56 3.70 -8.93
CA LEU A 49 -10.08 3.34 -10.26
C LEU A 49 -10.02 1.82 -10.45
N THR A 50 -9.36 1.13 -9.51
CA THR A 50 -9.15 -0.32 -9.66
C THR A 50 -10.44 -1.10 -9.52
N ARG A 51 -11.37 -0.65 -8.67
CA ARG A 51 -12.70 -1.24 -8.54
C ARG A 51 -13.49 -1.10 -9.85
N ALA A 52 -13.57 0.12 -10.40
CA ALA A 52 -14.30 0.36 -11.63
C ALA A 52 -13.76 -0.48 -12.81
N ILE A 53 -12.45 -0.69 -12.86
CA ILE A 53 -11.83 -1.54 -13.88
C ILE A 53 -12.11 -3.03 -13.62
N ALA A 54 -11.99 -3.49 -12.38
CA ALA A 54 -12.27 -4.89 -12.04
C ALA A 54 -13.75 -5.27 -12.30
N GLU A 55 -14.67 -4.34 -12.10
CA GLU A 55 -16.11 -4.50 -12.38
C GLU A 55 -16.42 -4.71 -13.88
N THR A 56 -15.50 -4.40 -14.79
CA THR A 56 -15.70 -4.70 -16.24
C THR A 56 -15.67 -6.21 -16.52
N GLY A 57 -15.09 -7.01 -15.64
CA GLY A 57 -14.95 -8.45 -15.78
C GLY A 57 -13.74 -8.91 -16.60
N ASP A 58 -13.02 -7.99 -17.22
CA ASP A 58 -11.80 -8.31 -17.97
C ASP A 58 -10.67 -8.69 -17.02
N TYR A 59 -9.80 -9.63 -17.42
CA TYR A 59 -8.62 -9.97 -16.64
C TYR A 59 -7.62 -8.82 -16.65
N VAL A 60 -7.24 -8.37 -15.44
CA VAL A 60 -6.33 -7.23 -15.26
C VAL A 60 -5.26 -7.51 -14.21
N ARG A 61 -4.05 -7.05 -14.47
CA ARG A 61 -2.95 -6.99 -13.51
C ARG A 61 -2.61 -5.55 -13.22
N PHE A 62 -2.80 -5.16 -11.96
CA PHE A 62 -2.47 -3.82 -11.46
C PHE A 62 -1.04 -3.78 -10.91
N TYR A 63 -0.32 -2.72 -11.23
CA TYR A 63 0.99 -2.39 -10.68
C TYR A 63 0.82 -1.18 -9.77
N ALA A 64 0.91 -1.41 -8.45
CA ALA A 64 0.82 -0.37 -7.44
C ALA A 64 2.11 0.45 -7.40
N CYS A 65 2.19 1.53 -8.17
CA CYS A 65 3.35 2.41 -8.21
C CYS A 65 3.24 3.48 -7.14
N GLY A 66 3.69 3.14 -5.92
CA GLY A 66 3.53 3.98 -4.73
C GLY A 66 4.19 3.36 -3.50
N GLY A 67 3.77 3.83 -2.33
CA GLY A 67 4.10 3.22 -1.04
C GLY A 67 2.93 2.37 -0.51
N ASP A 68 3.02 1.97 0.77
CA ASP A 68 2.07 1.08 1.44
C ASP A 68 0.60 1.53 1.31
N GLY A 69 0.35 2.84 1.37
CA GLY A 69 -0.99 3.39 1.18
C GLY A 69 -1.57 3.12 -0.21
N THR A 70 -0.75 3.24 -1.26
CA THR A 70 -1.18 2.98 -2.64
C THR A 70 -1.44 1.49 -2.85
N VAL A 71 -0.57 0.64 -2.32
CA VAL A 71 -0.73 -0.83 -2.34
C VAL A 71 -2.03 -1.23 -1.64
N ASN A 72 -2.28 -0.68 -0.45
CA ASN A 72 -3.50 -0.97 0.32
C ASN A 72 -4.77 -0.44 -0.35
N GLU A 73 -4.73 0.73 -0.99
CA GLU A 73 -5.87 1.27 -1.76
C GLU A 73 -6.24 0.35 -2.92
N ILE A 74 -5.26 -0.17 -3.67
CA ILE A 74 -5.51 -1.10 -4.78
C ILE A 74 -6.07 -2.41 -4.25
N ALA A 75 -5.50 -2.98 -3.18
CA ALA A 75 -6.03 -4.19 -2.54
C ALA A 75 -7.51 -4.03 -2.17
N ASN A 76 -7.91 -2.88 -1.58
CA ASN A 76 -9.30 -2.57 -1.27
C ASN A 76 -10.18 -2.41 -2.53
N GLY A 77 -9.61 -1.98 -3.63
CA GLY A 77 -10.34 -1.84 -4.89
C GLY A 77 -10.66 -3.19 -5.54
N ILE A 78 -9.72 -4.14 -5.45
CA ILE A 78 -9.82 -5.42 -6.16
C ILE A 78 -10.25 -6.58 -5.26
N ALA A 79 -10.39 -6.39 -3.96
CA ALA A 79 -10.83 -7.42 -3.04
C ALA A 79 -12.16 -8.03 -3.48
N GLY A 80 -12.18 -9.37 -3.62
CA GLY A 80 -13.35 -10.12 -4.09
C GLY A 80 -13.51 -10.22 -5.61
N PHE A 81 -12.61 -9.64 -6.41
CA PHE A 81 -12.63 -9.75 -7.87
C PHE A 81 -11.62 -10.80 -8.36
N PRO A 82 -12.08 -12.01 -8.80
CA PRO A 82 -11.17 -13.07 -9.23
C PRO A 82 -10.48 -12.80 -10.56
N ASN A 83 -10.95 -11.80 -11.31
CA ASN A 83 -10.37 -11.34 -12.57
C ASN A 83 -9.29 -10.27 -12.38
N ALA A 84 -8.98 -9.88 -11.13
CA ALA A 84 -8.01 -8.84 -10.84
C ALA A 84 -6.87 -9.38 -9.97
N ALA A 85 -5.64 -9.09 -10.40
CA ALA A 85 -4.43 -9.37 -9.64
C ALA A 85 -3.63 -8.08 -9.45
N MET A 86 -2.75 -8.05 -8.43
CA MET A 86 -1.86 -6.91 -8.22
C MET A 86 -0.43 -7.32 -7.90
N THR A 87 0.47 -6.44 -8.22
CA THR A 87 1.85 -6.40 -7.75
C THR A 87 2.21 -4.96 -7.38
N CYS A 88 3.43 -4.69 -6.91
CA CYS A 88 3.83 -3.33 -6.59
C CYS A 88 5.17 -2.95 -7.27
N ILE A 89 5.30 -1.67 -7.54
CA ILE A 89 6.58 -1.01 -7.85
C ILE A 89 6.87 -0.07 -6.68
N PRO A 90 7.84 -0.43 -5.81
CA PRO A 90 8.07 0.27 -4.55
C PRO A 90 8.77 1.61 -4.79
N ILE A 91 8.01 2.68 -4.79
CA ILE A 91 8.53 4.06 -4.89
C ILE A 91 8.24 4.88 -3.63
N GLY A 92 7.61 4.26 -2.64
CA GLY A 92 7.36 4.83 -1.32
C GLY A 92 8.57 4.75 -0.38
N THR A 93 8.35 5.12 0.89
CA THR A 93 9.41 5.15 1.90
C THR A 93 9.45 3.88 2.77
N GLY A 94 8.31 3.27 3.05
CA GLY A 94 8.19 2.07 3.91
C GLY A 94 8.26 0.77 3.12
N ASN A 95 7.32 0.60 2.19
CA ASN A 95 7.18 -0.56 1.31
C ASN A 95 7.10 -1.90 2.08
N ASP A 96 6.30 -1.91 3.15
CA ASP A 96 6.21 -3.04 4.08
C ASP A 96 5.66 -4.31 3.42
N PHE A 97 4.85 -4.17 2.38
CA PHE A 97 4.34 -5.30 1.61
C PHE A 97 5.45 -6.21 1.08
N LEU A 98 6.61 -5.63 0.70
CA LEU A 98 7.75 -6.39 0.18
C LEU A 98 8.37 -7.34 1.19
N LYS A 99 8.20 -7.09 2.49
CA LYS A 99 8.74 -7.95 3.55
C LYS A 99 8.18 -9.38 3.49
N ASN A 100 7.01 -9.56 2.88
CA ASN A 100 6.40 -10.88 2.66
C ASN A 100 7.19 -11.74 1.68
N PHE A 101 8.05 -11.14 0.85
CA PHE A 101 8.83 -11.82 -0.19
C PHE A 101 10.31 -12.02 0.17
N GLY A 102 10.69 -11.66 1.42
CA GLY A 102 12.06 -11.78 1.90
C GLY A 102 12.85 -10.46 1.86
N LYS A 103 14.03 -10.46 2.52
CA LYS A 103 14.82 -9.24 2.71
C LYS A 103 15.42 -8.66 1.42
N ASP A 104 15.64 -9.50 0.41
CA ASP A 104 16.29 -9.14 -0.84
C ASP A 104 15.31 -9.02 -2.02
N ALA A 105 14.01 -8.93 -1.72
CA ALA A 105 12.98 -8.90 -2.75
C ALA A 105 12.86 -7.54 -3.47
N GLU A 106 13.21 -6.43 -2.82
CA GLU A 106 13.01 -5.10 -3.37
C GLU A 106 13.60 -4.90 -4.78
N PRO A 107 14.83 -5.34 -5.11
CA PRO A 107 15.37 -5.21 -6.46
C PRO A 107 14.52 -5.89 -7.54
N LEU A 108 13.87 -7.01 -7.23
CA LEU A 108 13.01 -7.72 -8.17
C LEU A 108 11.76 -6.89 -8.51
N PHE A 109 11.21 -6.18 -7.53
CA PHE A 109 10.02 -5.35 -7.69
C PHE A 109 10.32 -3.98 -8.32
N LEU A 110 11.59 -3.60 -8.44
CA LEU A 110 12.01 -2.36 -9.11
C LEU A 110 12.06 -2.48 -10.64
N ASP A 111 11.85 -3.68 -11.18
CA ASP A 111 11.80 -3.95 -12.62
C ASP A 111 10.51 -4.69 -12.98
N ALA A 112 9.65 -4.02 -13.74
CA ALA A 112 8.40 -4.59 -14.19
C ALA A 112 8.58 -5.81 -15.12
N GLU A 113 9.73 -5.95 -15.77
CA GLU A 113 10.09 -7.12 -16.59
C GLU A 113 10.11 -8.42 -15.75
N ASN A 114 10.39 -8.33 -14.46
CA ASN A 114 10.35 -9.50 -13.56
C ASN A 114 8.95 -9.86 -13.08
N LEU A 115 7.96 -8.99 -13.30
CA LEU A 115 6.64 -9.07 -12.64
C LEU A 115 5.49 -9.36 -13.59
N TRP A 116 5.64 -9.12 -14.90
CA TRP A 116 4.52 -9.12 -15.83
C TRP A 116 3.88 -10.50 -16.03
N ASN A 117 4.67 -11.57 -15.97
CA ASN A 117 4.26 -12.96 -16.17
C ASN A 117 4.32 -13.82 -14.91
N GLY A 118 4.57 -13.21 -13.74
CA GLY A 118 4.63 -13.94 -12.48
C GLY A 118 3.31 -14.61 -12.14
N ASP A 119 3.37 -15.74 -11.43
CA ASP A 119 2.20 -16.45 -10.94
C ASP A 119 1.35 -15.62 -10.00
N VAL A 120 0.05 -15.80 -10.06
CA VAL A 120 -0.89 -15.16 -9.16
C VAL A 120 -1.15 -16.07 -7.97
N THR A 121 -0.84 -15.58 -6.77
CA THR A 121 -1.06 -16.31 -5.52
C THR A 121 -2.14 -15.59 -4.70
N PRO A 122 -3.13 -16.31 -4.15
CA PRO A 122 -4.10 -15.69 -3.25
C PRO A 122 -3.41 -15.18 -1.99
N LEU A 123 -3.91 -14.06 -1.48
CA LEU A 123 -3.40 -13.42 -0.28
C LEU A 123 -4.56 -13.08 0.65
N ASP A 124 -4.40 -13.42 1.93
CA ASP A 124 -5.37 -13.08 2.96
C ASP A 124 -5.32 -11.60 3.30
N LEU A 125 -6.49 -11.03 3.61
CA LEU A 125 -6.66 -9.66 4.03
C LEU A 125 -7.28 -9.62 5.42
N ILE A 126 -6.87 -8.65 6.23
CA ILE A 126 -7.51 -8.38 7.53
C ILE A 126 -8.73 -7.47 7.27
N ASP A 127 -9.93 -7.96 7.57
CA ASP A 127 -11.13 -7.12 7.51
C ASP A 127 -11.28 -6.28 8.78
N CYS A 128 -11.28 -4.96 8.60
CA CYS A 128 -11.49 -3.98 9.65
C CYS A 128 -12.80 -3.22 9.37
N ASN A 129 -13.94 -3.83 9.71
CA ASN A 129 -15.28 -3.25 9.48
C ASN A 129 -15.54 -2.87 8.01
N GLY A 130 -15.27 -3.78 7.10
CA GLY A 130 -15.46 -3.60 5.66
C GLY A 130 -14.37 -2.81 4.95
N LYS A 131 -13.28 -2.48 5.65
CA LYS A 131 -12.04 -1.98 5.05
C LYS A 131 -10.95 -3.02 5.22
N TYR A 132 -10.31 -3.36 4.14
CA TYR A 132 -9.25 -4.35 4.16
C TYR A 132 -7.90 -3.74 4.46
N CYS A 133 -7.12 -4.45 5.27
CA CYS A 133 -5.73 -4.15 5.54
C CYS A 133 -4.86 -5.28 5.00
N LEU A 134 -3.88 -4.92 4.18
CA LEU A 134 -3.05 -5.87 3.47
C LEU A 134 -1.90 -6.40 4.34
N THR A 135 -1.35 -5.57 5.21
CA THR A 135 -0.10 -5.89 5.91
C THR A 135 -0.29 -5.95 7.42
N ILE A 136 -0.82 -4.88 8.01
CA ILE A 136 -0.95 -4.76 9.46
C ILE A 136 -2.14 -3.87 9.83
N ALA A 137 -2.90 -4.28 10.84
CA ALA A 137 -3.90 -3.46 11.49
C ALA A 137 -3.49 -3.22 12.95
N CYS A 138 -3.38 -1.98 13.36
CA CYS A 138 -3.01 -1.62 14.72
C CYS A 138 -4.01 -0.68 15.38
N THR A 139 -4.04 -0.73 16.70
CA THR A 139 -4.84 0.13 17.54
C THR A 139 -4.01 0.60 18.75
N GLY A 140 -4.51 1.57 19.48
CA GLY A 140 -3.84 2.07 20.68
C GLY A 140 -2.70 3.03 20.37
N ILE A 141 -1.55 2.81 21.01
CA ILE A 141 -0.39 3.71 20.90
C ILE A 141 0.21 3.68 19.50
N ASP A 142 0.31 2.52 18.89
CA ASP A 142 0.88 2.37 17.55
C ASP A 142 0.07 3.14 16.49
N ALA A 143 -1.26 3.04 16.56
CA ALA A 143 -2.14 3.80 15.67
C ALA A 143 -1.99 5.31 15.85
N ARG A 144 -1.85 5.80 17.10
CA ARG A 144 -1.63 7.21 17.38
C ARG A 144 -0.26 7.70 16.88
N ILE A 145 0.79 6.91 17.09
CA ILE A 145 2.11 7.24 16.56
C ILE A 145 2.04 7.35 15.04
N ALA A 146 1.42 6.39 14.37
CA ALA A 146 1.26 6.40 12.92
C ALA A 146 0.48 7.64 12.42
N GLU A 147 -0.59 8.04 13.11
CA GLU A 147 -1.38 9.23 12.79
C GLU A 147 -0.55 10.51 12.98
N SER A 148 0.13 10.66 14.12
CA SER A 148 0.91 11.87 14.42
C SER A 148 2.19 11.98 13.59
N VAL A 149 2.75 10.89 13.06
CA VAL A 149 3.87 10.96 12.10
C VAL A 149 3.50 11.78 10.87
N HIS A 150 2.26 11.65 10.38
CA HIS A 150 1.79 12.45 9.24
C HIS A 150 1.69 13.94 9.57
N GLU A 151 1.29 14.28 10.78
CA GLU A 151 1.22 15.68 11.25
C GLU A 151 2.63 16.29 11.38
N PHE A 152 3.56 15.59 12.01
CA PHE A 152 4.95 16.03 12.15
C PHE A 152 5.73 16.00 10.84
N GLY A 153 5.40 15.10 9.92
CA GLY A 153 6.03 14.99 8.60
C GLY A 153 5.75 16.17 7.67
N ALA A 154 4.70 16.95 7.95
CA ALA A 154 4.41 18.22 7.26
C ALA A 154 5.34 19.35 7.70
N SER A 155 6.12 19.19 8.77
CA SER A 155 7.07 20.21 9.24
C SER A 155 8.37 20.17 8.42
N PRO A 156 8.85 21.30 7.89
CA PRO A 156 10.10 21.38 7.16
C PRO A 156 11.35 20.96 7.97
N MET A 157 11.26 21.05 9.30
CA MET A 157 12.36 20.74 10.22
C MET A 157 12.47 19.26 10.60
N LEU A 158 11.40 18.48 10.43
CA LEU A 158 11.32 17.09 10.86
C LEU A 158 10.92 16.23 9.65
N SER A 159 11.83 15.44 9.10
CA SER A 159 11.55 14.53 8.01
C SER A 159 11.99 13.10 8.31
N GLY A 160 11.23 12.12 7.84
CA GLY A 160 11.57 10.70 7.94
C GLY A 160 11.68 10.20 9.38
N ARG A 161 12.86 9.69 9.77
CA ARG A 161 13.09 9.13 11.13
C ARG A 161 12.90 10.15 12.26
N GLY A 162 13.15 11.44 11.99
CA GLY A 162 12.95 12.51 12.97
C GLY A 162 11.48 12.72 13.33
N SER A 163 10.59 12.70 12.36
CA SER A 163 9.13 12.79 12.58
C SER A 163 8.61 11.61 13.40
N TYR A 164 9.12 10.41 13.13
CA TYR A 164 8.75 9.21 13.87
C TYR A 164 9.17 9.30 15.34
N LEU A 165 10.43 9.66 15.61
CA LEU A 165 10.94 9.81 16.99
C LEU A 165 10.21 10.91 17.76
N ALA A 166 9.92 12.04 17.11
CA ALA A 166 9.13 13.11 17.71
C ALA A 166 7.70 12.65 18.04
N SER A 167 7.07 11.93 17.15
CA SER A 167 5.74 11.34 17.37
C SER A 167 5.73 10.37 18.55
N VAL A 168 6.72 9.48 18.63
CA VAL A 168 6.88 8.57 19.75
C VAL A 168 7.04 9.35 21.05
N ALA A 169 7.96 10.32 21.12
CA ALA A 169 8.23 11.09 22.33
C ALA A 169 7.00 11.88 22.79
N VAL A 170 6.29 12.55 21.88
CA VAL A 170 5.07 13.31 22.22
C VAL A 170 3.97 12.38 22.74
N ASN A 171 3.75 11.23 22.10
CA ASN A 171 2.72 10.30 22.54
C ASN A 171 3.03 9.68 23.91
N PHE A 172 4.30 9.41 24.21
CA PHE A 172 4.72 8.90 25.54
C PHE A 172 4.64 9.96 26.64
N LEU A 173 5.01 11.20 26.35
CA LEU A 173 5.09 12.26 27.36
C LEU A 173 3.76 12.93 27.66
N PHE A 174 2.90 13.06 26.65
CA PHE A 174 1.69 13.90 26.76
C PHE A 174 0.38 13.12 26.71
N HIS A 175 0.41 11.82 26.40
CA HIS A 175 -0.81 11.01 26.36
C HIS A 175 -0.78 9.85 27.36
N LYS A 176 -1.93 9.60 27.99
CA LYS A 176 -2.09 8.42 28.85
C LYS A 176 -1.98 7.15 28.01
N ILE A 177 -1.02 6.31 28.33
CA ILE A 177 -0.73 5.07 27.61
C ILE A 177 -1.68 3.95 28.04
N GLY A 178 -2.02 3.90 29.35
CA GLY A 178 -2.92 2.90 29.88
C GLY A 178 -4.38 3.22 29.62
N ARG A 179 -5.09 2.28 29.02
CA ARG A 179 -6.56 2.28 28.87
C ARG A 179 -7.07 0.88 29.20
N ARG A 180 -8.24 0.79 29.77
CA ARG A 180 -8.93 -0.50 29.90
C ARG A 180 -9.40 -0.93 28.52
N TRP A 181 -9.11 -2.18 28.18
CA TRP A 181 -9.53 -2.80 26.94
C TRP A 181 -10.38 -4.01 27.24
N ARG A 182 -11.40 -4.20 26.44
CA ARG A 182 -12.14 -5.43 26.34
C ARG A 182 -11.98 -5.95 24.93
N VAL A 183 -11.39 -7.11 24.79
CA VAL A 183 -11.15 -7.77 23.52
C VAL A 183 -11.97 -9.04 23.52
N THR A 184 -12.78 -9.23 22.48
CA THR A 184 -13.49 -10.48 22.26
C THR A 184 -12.82 -11.18 21.09
N LEU A 185 -12.32 -12.39 21.33
CA LEU A 185 -11.71 -13.27 20.34
C LEU A 185 -12.65 -14.48 20.20
N ASP A 186 -13.38 -14.54 19.10
CA ASP A 186 -14.46 -15.50 18.92
C ASP A 186 -15.43 -15.46 20.12
N ASP A 187 -15.43 -16.51 20.95
CA ASP A 187 -16.29 -16.63 22.15
C ASP A 187 -15.56 -16.26 23.47
N GLU A 188 -14.26 -15.94 23.40
CA GLU A 188 -13.44 -15.62 24.57
C GLU A 188 -13.36 -14.10 24.79
N VAL A 189 -13.63 -13.66 26.02
CA VAL A 189 -13.52 -12.25 26.42
C VAL A 189 -12.31 -12.07 27.29
N ILE A 190 -11.38 -11.22 26.85
CA ILE A 190 -10.18 -10.82 27.59
C ILE A 190 -10.38 -9.39 28.06
N GLU A 191 -10.34 -9.20 29.38
CA GLU A 191 -10.40 -7.86 29.99
C GLU A 191 -9.09 -7.63 30.76
N ASP A 192 -8.40 -6.55 30.46
CA ASP A 192 -7.24 -6.08 31.20
C ASP A 192 -7.60 -4.82 31.98
N THR A 193 -7.08 -4.78 33.23
CA THR A 193 -7.39 -3.73 34.23
C THR A 193 -6.25 -2.76 34.39
#